data_8329d53b5c0b2e9198168c3ee9e689b6
#
_entry.id   8329d53b5c0b2e9198168c3ee9e689b6
#
_cell.length_a   1.000
_cell.length_b   1.000
_cell.length_c   1.000
_cell.angle_alpha   90.00
_cell.angle_beta   90.00
_cell.angle_gamma   90.00
#
_symmetry.space_group_name_H-M   'P 1'
#
loop_
_entity.id
_entity.type
_entity.pdbx_description
1 polymer ?
#
loop_
_entity_poly.entity_id
_entity_poly.type
_entity_poly.pdbx_seq_one_letter_code
_entity_poly.pdbx_strand_id
1 'polypeptide(L)'
;MVSETVDGVVDYSFTSSTQKLWLETVSDELSTDADADLYINAIYDKATDVLSIPYAFKYALDMSNLNVGMFFIITEDSLSGYQQNNLYSFYDDDLGEWQKDGLYGKTIIYPYTFHDVARALYPSSNYSGMRGLVPTEVESNKDYTGTVSFGIKTNAPYVSNIYNCKVVCMMIDANTGRVINVARAKVSDSTGIEGVEGGNGSASISVDGAAIVVTANGEASVKVIAADGRTLADTTVNGSAVIPVSYKGVAVVKVSGNGHSTVRKVVVR
;
A
#
# COMPACT_ATOMS: atom_id res chain seq x y z
N MET A 1 31.21 -2.38 7.90
CA MET A 1 30.95 -1.12 7.17
C MET A 1 29.56 -1.29 6.60
N VAL A 2 28.59 -0.59 7.13
CA VAL A 2 27.20 -0.62 6.63
C VAL A 2 27.11 0.55 5.66
N SER A 3 26.80 0.28 4.40
CA SER A 3 26.47 1.33 3.43
C SER A 3 24.96 1.53 3.46
N GLU A 4 24.51 2.73 3.67
CA GLU A 4 23.11 3.11 3.58
C GLU A 4 22.89 3.89 2.29
N THR A 5 21.77 3.63 1.64
CA THR A 5 21.38 4.35 0.44
C THR A 5 20.03 5.00 0.70
N VAL A 6 19.99 6.32 0.64
CA VAL A 6 18.77 7.10 0.65
C VAL A 6 18.69 7.78 -0.71
N ASP A 7 17.62 7.49 -1.47
CA ASP A 7 17.35 8.01 -2.81
C ASP A 7 18.56 7.98 -3.78
N GLY A 8 19.30 6.85 -3.78
CA GLY A 8 20.47 6.64 -4.65
C GLY A 8 21.77 7.27 -4.14
N VAL A 9 21.77 7.96 -3.01
CA VAL A 9 23.00 8.45 -2.35
C VAL A 9 23.55 7.38 -1.44
N VAL A 10 24.76 6.92 -1.69
CA VAL A 10 25.43 5.89 -0.89
C VAL A 10 26.37 6.56 0.13
N ASP A 11 26.09 6.40 1.40
CA ASP A 11 27.01 6.78 2.46
C ASP A 11 27.67 5.54 3.08
N TYR A 12 28.98 5.59 3.23
CA TYR A 12 29.80 4.47 3.72
C TYR A 12 30.26 4.63 5.17
N SER A 13 29.86 5.72 5.85
CA SER A 13 30.27 5.98 7.23
C SER A 13 29.09 6.24 8.15
N PHE A 14 28.96 5.46 9.21
CA PHE A 14 27.98 5.70 10.27
C PHE A 14 28.60 6.59 11.34
N THR A 15 28.41 7.89 11.22
CA THR A 15 28.86 8.89 12.19
C THR A 15 27.71 9.82 12.57
N SER A 16 27.84 10.61 13.62
CA SER A 16 26.84 11.63 13.98
C SER A 16 26.58 12.64 12.85
N SER A 17 27.59 12.89 12.01
CA SER A 17 27.44 13.71 10.81
C SER A 17 26.62 13.02 9.72
N THR A 18 26.75 11.71 9.55
CA THR A 18 25.95 10.88 8.64
C THR A 18 24.47 10.88 9.05
N GLN A 19 24.18 10.74 10.33
CA GLN A 19 22.81 10.78 10.83
C GLN A 19 22.15 12.14 10.55
N LYS A 20 22.89 13.23 10.70
CA LYS A 20 22.40 14.57 10.36
C LYS A 20 22.12 14.70 8.86
N LEU A 21 23.04 14.25 8.00
CA LEU A 21 22.87 14.22 6.56
C LEU A 21 21.66 13.39 6.14
N TRP A 22 21.45 12.25 6.78
CA TRP A 22 20.30 11.37 6.53
C TRP A 22 18.98 12.07 6.85
N LEU A 23 18.89 12.73 8.01
CA LEU A 23 17.70 13.50 8.39
C LEU A 23 17.43 14.69 7.47
N GLU A 24 18.48 15.39 7.02
CA GLU A 24 18.38 16.49 6.06
C GLU A 24 17.88 15.96 4.70
N THR A 25 18.46 14.86 4.19
CA THR A 25 18.02 14.25 2.91
C THR A 25 16.56 13.79 2.97
N VAL A 26 16.15 13.12 4.05
CA VAL A 26 14.74 12.69 4.22
C VAL A 26 13.81 13.91 4.32
N SER A 27 14.23 14.96 5.03
CA SER A 27 13.44 16.20 5.14
C SER A 27 13.28 16.90 3.80
N ASP A 28 14.34 16.94 2.99
CA ASP A 28 14.32 17.54 1.66
C ASP A 28 13.40 16.77 0.72
N GLU A 29 13.50 15.42 0.70
CA GLU A 29 12.61 14.58 -0.11
C GLU A 29 11.14 14.69 0.34
N LEU A 30 10.86 14.77 1.63
CA LEU A 30 9.49 14.98 2.14
C LEU A 30 8.93 16.35 1.80
N SER A 31 9.77 17.32 1.45
CA SER A 31 9.35 18.67 1.04
C SER A 31 9.07 18.79 -0.46
N THR A 32 9.42 17.76 -1.24
CA THR A 32 9.18 17.73 -2.70
C THR A 32 7.92 16.94 -3.01
N ASP A 33 7.13 17.41 -3.98
CA ASP A 33 6.02 16.65 -4.52
C ASP A 33 6.54 15.48 -5.37
N ALA A 34 5.91 14.33 -5.27
CA ALA A 34 6.23 13.19 -6.11
C ALA A 34 5.85 13.47 -7.58
N ASP A 35 6.69 13.05 -8.53
CA ASP A 35 6.45 13.22 -9.96
C ASP A 35 5.18 12.50 -10.44
N ALA A 36 4.79 11.44 -9.74
CA ALA A 36 3.61 10.62 -10.06
C ALA A 36 2.91 10.13 -8.79
N ASP A 37 1.58 10.06 -8.84
CA ASP A 37 0.77 9.28 -7.89
C ASP A 37 0.86 7.79 -8.23
N LEU A 38 0.87 6.94 -7.22
CA LEU A 38 0.83 5.49 -7.38
C LEU A 38 -0.18 4.86 -6.42
N TYR A 39 -1.03 4.00 -6.94
CA TYR A 39 -2.03 3.24 -6.17
C TYR A 39 -1.94 1.77 -6.52
N ILE A 40 -2.07 0.91 -5.53
CA ILE A 40 -2.16 -0.54 -5.72
C ILE A 40 -3.27 -1.12 -4.85
N ASN A 41 -3.77 -2.30 -5.25
CA ASN A 41 -4.49 -3.21 -4.37
C ASN A 41 -3.83 -4.59 -4.42
N ALA A 42 -4.14 -5.48 -3.48
CA ALA A 42 -3.58 -6.82 -3.42
C ALA A 42 -4.69 -7.83 -3.10
N ILE A 43 -5.07 -8.62 -4.10
CA ILE A 43 -6.24 -9.51 -4.05
C ILE A 43 -5.76 -10.94 -4.25
N TYR A 44 -5.91 -11.78 -3.24
CA TYR A 44 -5.55 -13.19 -3.32
C TYR A 44 -6.76 -14.08 -3.61
N ASP A 45 -6.65 -14.90 -4.63
CA ASP A 45 -7.61 -15.95 -4.93
C ASP A 45 -7.08 -17.30 -4.43
N LYS A 46 -7.71 -17.80 -3.37
CA LYS A 46 -7.35 -19.08 -2.76
C LYS A 46 -7.61 -20.28 -3.68
N ALA A 47 -8.58 -20.20 -4.59
CA ALA A 47 -8.93 -21.30 -5.49
C ALA A 47 -7.85 -21.52 -6.55
N THR A 48 -7.27 -20.44 -7.06
CA THR A 48 -6.23 -20.48 -8.09
C THR A 48 -4.82 -20.30 -7.54
N ASP A 49 -4.65 -19.97 -6.26
CA ASP A 49 -3.39 -19.63 -5.60
C ASP A 49 -2.69 -18.43 -6.26
N VAL A 50 -3.46 -17.47 -6.75
CA VAL A 50 -2.96 -16.28 -7.45
C VAL A 50 -3.18 -15.03 -6.63
N LEU A 51 -2.12 -14.26 -6.44
CA LEU A 51 -2.16 -12.88 -5.94
C LEU A 51 -2.20 -11.94 -7.13
N SER A 52 -3.28 -11.21 -7.29
CA SER A 52 -3.46 -10.17 -8.32
C SER A 52 -3.25 -8.80 -7.68
N ILE A 53 -2.46 -7.96 -8.34
CA ILE A 53 -2.10 -6.62 -7.90
C ILE A 53 -2.55 -5.63 -8.98
N PRO A 54 -3.81 -5.19 -8.93
CA PRO A 54 -4.24 -4.04 -9.71
C PRO A 54 -3.45 -2.81 -9.28
N TYR A 55 -3.01 -2.03 -10.25
CA TYR A 55 -2.32 -0.77 -10.00
C TYR A 55 -2.90 0.35 -10.86
N ALA A 56 -2.77 1.58 -10.36
CA ALA A 56 -3.03 2.80 -11.11
C ALA A 56 -1.94 3.82 -10.79
N PHE A 57 -1.54 4.58 -11.79
CA PHE A 57 -0.64 5.70 -11.57
C PHE A 57 -1.02 6.87 -12.47
N LYS A 58 -0.55 8.06 -12.09
CA LYS A 58 -0.82 9.31 -12.79
C LYS A 58 0.35 10.27 -12.58
N TYR A 59 0.87 10.84 -13.66
CA TYR A 59 1.89 11.88 -13.60
C TYR A 59 1.25 13.26 -13.53
N ALA A 60 1.90 14.17 -12.81
CA ALA A 60 1.47 15.56 -12.71
C ALA A 60 1.73 16.35 -14.03
N LEU A 61 2.74 15.94 -14.79
CA LEU A 61 3.17 16.59 -16.04
C LEU A 61 3.24 15.59 -17.19
N ASP A 62 3.18 16.10 -18.41
CA ASP A 62 3.53 15.32 -19.60
C ASP A 62 4.99 14.92 -19.53
N MET A 63 5.27 13.63 -19.71
CA MET A 63 6.62 13.09 -19.67
C MET A 63 6.90 12.27 -20.92
N SER A 64 8.15 12.30 -21.39
CA SER A 64 8.63 11.53 -22.52
C SER A 64 9.97 10.87 -22.22
N ASN A 65 10.29 9.80 -22.96
CA ASN A 65 11.50 9.01 -22.79
C ASN A 65 11.64 8.39 -21.39
N LEU A 66 10.52 8.11 -20.74
CA LEU A 66 10.50 7.43 -19.44
C LEU A 66 11.11 6.04 -19.55
N ASN A 67 11.96 5.71 -18.58
CA ASN A 67 12.55 4.39 -18.43
C ASN A 67 12.25 3.85 -17.02
N VAL A 68 10.96 3.68 -16.73
CA VAL A 68 10.46 3.35 -15.39
C VAL A 68 10.12 1.86 -15.31
N GLY A 69 10.51 1.25 -14.21
CA GLY A 69 10.11 -0.09 -13.82
C GLY A 69 9.25 -0.09 -12.56
N MET A 70 8.42 -1.11 -12.40
CA MET A 70 7.69 -1.37 -11.16
C MET A 70 8.30 -2.57 -10.45
N PHE A 71 8.65 -2.39 -9.18
CA PHE A 71 9.22 -3.42 -8.34
C PHE A 71 8.26 -3.75 -7.21
N PHE A 72 7.95 -5.04 -7.05
CA PHE A 72 6.98 -5.51 -6.05
C PHE A 72 7.69 -6.33 -4.98
N ILE A 73 7.38 -6.03 -3.72
CA ILE A 73 7.87 -6.76 -2.55
C ILE A 73 6.66 -7.32 -1.80
N ILE A 74 6.66 -8.61 -1.54
CA ILE A 74 5.69 -9.23 -0.62
C ILE A 74 6.36 -9.28 0.75
N THR A 75 5.80 -8.56 1.72
CA THR A 75 6.24 -8.60 3.12
C THR A 75 5.22 -9.34 3.97
N GLU A 76 5.66 -10.01 5.04
CA GLU A 76 4.82 -10.75 5.97
C GLU A 76 5.03 -10.24 7.38
N ASP A 77 3.91 -10.02 8.08
CA ASP A 77 3.88 -9.60 9.48
C ASP A 77 3.69 -10.80 10.41
N SER A 78 3.96 -10.56 11.69
CA SER A 78 3.67 -11.49 12.79
C SER A 78 4.41 -12.83 12.67
N LEU A 79 5.61 -12.80 12.12
CA LEU A 79 6.48 -13.97 12.09
C LEU A 79 7.09 -14.19 13.48
N SER A 80 6.69 -15.26 14.16
CA SER A 80 7.13 -15.64 15.50
C SER A 80 7.89 -16.98 15.47
N GLY A 81 8.51 -17.31 16.62
CA GLY A 81 9.25 -18.58 16.75
C GLY A 81 10.72 -18.49 16.33
N TYR A 82 11.18 -17.31 15.90
CA TYR A 82 12.58 -17.03 15.59
C TYR A 82 13.21 -16.26 16.73
N GLN A 83 14.52 -16.40 16.89
CA GLN A 83 15.31 -15.60 17.80
C GLN A 83 15.92 -14.40 17.09
N GLN A 84 16.05 -13.30 17.80
CA GLN A 84 16.80 -12.12 17.37
C GLN A 84 18.09 -12.04 18.19
N ASN A 85 19.25 -11.99 17.53
CA ASN A 85 20.50 -11.68 18.20
C ASN A 85 20.53 -10.18 18.54
N ASN A 86 20.79 -9.87 19.79
CA ASN A 86 20.92 -8.50 20.25
C ASN A 86 22.41 -8.17 20.46
N LEU A 87 23.00 -7.51 19.48
CA LEU A 87 24.41 -7.06 19.56
C LEU A 87 24.60 -5.90 20.53
N TYR A 88 23.51 -5.21 20.90
CA TYR A 88 23.47 -4.10 21.86
C TYR A 88 22.82 -4.55 23.17
N SER A 89 23.35 -5.63 23.75
CA SER A 89 22.84 -6.16 25.03
C SER A 89 23.31 -5.37 26.26
N PHE A 90 24.19 -4.40 26.09
CA PHE A 90 24.65 -3.49 27.13
C PHE A 90 23.74 -2.24 27.20
N TYR A 91 23.80 -1.56 28.36
CA TYR A 91 23.05 -0.33 28.54
C TYR A 91 23.61 0.78 27.66
N ASP A 92 22.72 1.45 26.90
CA ASP A 92 23.04 2.59 26.06
C ASP A 92 21.77 3.47 25.94
N ASP A 93 21.90 4.74 26.32
CA ASP A 93 20.78 5.68 26.31
C ASP A 93 20.24 5.93 24.89
N ASP A 94 21.08 5.75 23.87
CA ASP A 94 20.71 5.91 22.46
C ASP A 94 19.81 4.78 21.94
N LEU A 95 19.71 3.65 22.65
CA LEU A 95 18.83 2.52 22.29
C LEU A 95 17.33 2.78 22.57
N GLY A 96 17.00 3.83 23.34
CA GLY A 96 15.62 4.29 23.52
C GLY A 96 14.64 3.20 23.98
N GLU A 97 13.63 2.92 23.17
CA GLU A 97 12.57 1.96 23.48
C GLU A 97 13.06 0.52 23.66
N TRP A 98 14.14 0.13 23.01
CA TRP A 98 14.72 -1.20 23.14
C TRP A 98 15.17 -1.54 24.57
N GLN A 99 15.53 -0.54 25.36
CA GLN A 99 15.85 -0.73 26.77
C GLN A 99 14.60 -0.87 27.62
N LYS A 100 13.55 -0.06 27.33
CA LYS A 100 12.30 -0.04 28.08
C LYS A 100 11.56 -1.38 28.00
N ASP A 101 11.67 -2.09 26.89
CA ASP A 101 11.03 -3.40 26.67
C ASP A 101 11.69 -4.57 27.42
N GLY A 102 12.60 -4.29 28.35
CA GLY A 102 13.28 -5.30 29.14
C GLY A 102 14.26 -6.16 28.34
N LEU A 103 14.76 -5.64 27.23
CA LEU A 103 15.73 -6.31 26.37
C LEU A 103 17.18 -6.07 26.80
N TYR A 104 17.40 -5.15 27.71
CA TYR A 104 18.70 -4.88 28.31
C TYR A 104 19.30 -6.14 28.96
N GLY A 105 20.58 -6.38 28.69
CA GLY A 105 21.29 -7.54 29.19
C GLY A 105 21.01 -8.88 28.49
N LYS A 106 20.08 -8.92 27.53
CA LYS A 106 19.79 -10.11 26.76
C LYS A 106 20.59 -10.12 25.46
N THR A 107 21.41 -11.12 25.26
CA THR A 107 22.16 -11.34 24.00
C THR A 107 21.31 -12.00 22.91
N ILE A 108 20.23 -12.67 23.34
CA ILE A 108 19.25 -13.31 22.46
C ILE A 108 17.86 -12.92 22.95
N ILE A 109 17.04 -12.45 22.04
CA ILE A 109 15.63 -12.14 22.28
C ILE A 109 14.80 -13.29 21.71
N TYR A 110 14.05 -13.98 22.58
CA TYR A 110 13.15 -15.06 22.20
C TYR A 110 11.98 -15.18 23.19
N PRO A 111 10.73 -15.36 22.76
CA PRO A 111 10.32 -15.25 21.34
C PRO A 111 10.38 -13.80 20.87
N TYR A 112 10.70 -13.60 19.59
CA TYR A 112 10.61 -12.31 18.93
C TYR A 112 9.60 -12.38 17.79
N THR A 113 8.80 -11.34 17.60
CA THR A 113 7.83 -11.24 16.51
C THR A 113 8.33 -10.22 15.50
N PHE A 114 8.62 -10.69 14.30
CA PHE A 114 9.08 -9.87 13.20
C PHE A 114 7.88 -9.36 12.38
N HIS A 115 7.99 -8.12 11.93
CA HIS A 115 7.04 -7.47 11.05
C HIS A 115 7.74 -6.99 9.78
N ASP A 116 6.95 -6.80 8.71
CA ASP A 116 7.41 -6.35 7.40
C ASP A 116 8.61 -7.14 6.83
N VAL A 117 8.67 -8.45 7.11
CA VAL A 117 9.74 -9.31 6.61
C VAL A 117 9.52 -9.60 5.13
N ALA A 118 10.49 -9.24 4.29
CA ALA A 118 10.44 -9.52 2.86
C ALA A 118 10.45 -11.04 2.61
N ARG A 119 9.42 -11.55 1.94
CA ARG A 119 9.23 -12.97 1.60
C ARG A 119 9.45 -13.25 0.13
N ALA A 120 9.17 -12.28 -0.72
CA ALA A 120 9.42 -12.37 -2.15
C ALA A 120 9.69 -10.99 -2.74
N LEU A 121 10.54 -10.97 -3.76
CA LEU A 121 10.88 -9.80 -4.55
C LEU A 121 10.53 -10.08 -6.01
N TYR A 122 9.92 -9.12 -6.68
CA TYR A 122 9.51 -9.32 -8.06
C TYR A 122 9.76 -8.06 -8.92
N PRO A 123 10.56 -8.17 -9.97
CA PRO A 123 11.34 -9.35 -10.40
C PRO A 123 12.46 -9.69 -9.40
N SER A 124 12.76 -10.98 -9.23
CA SER A 124 13.71 -11.45 -8.22
C SER A 124 15.18 -11.14 -8.52
N SER A 125 15.49 -10.80 -9.76
CA SER A 125 16.89 -10.60 -10.24
C SER A 125 17.13 -9.23 -10.87
N ASN A 126 16.13 -8.36 -10.93
CA ASN A 126 16.27 -7.06 -11.57
C ASN A 126 15.65 -5.97 -10.67
N TYR A 127 16.48 -5.34 -9.88
CA TYR A 127 16.07 -4.27 -8.95
C TYR A 127 15.64 -2.97 -9.64
N SER A 128 15.81 -2.84 -10.95
CA SER A 128 15.22 -1.75 -11.74
C SER A 128 13.74 -1.95 -12.06
N GLY A 129 13.15 -3.06 -11.60
CA GLY A 129 11.73 -3.37 -11.73
C GLY A 129 11.32 -4.00 -13.05
N MET A 130 10.05 -4.37 -13.13
CA MET A 130 9.40 -4.87 -14.34
C MET A 130 9.19 -3.73 -15.33
N ARG A 131 9.62 -3.96 -16.57
CA ARG A 131 9.49 -3.01 -17.66
C ARG A 131 8.18 -3.19 -18.40
N GLY A 132 7.75 -2.13 -19.12
CA GLY A 132 6.57 -2.15 -19.96
C GLY A 132 5.25 -1.98 -19.21
N LEU A 133 5.28 -1.84 -17.88
CA LEU A 133 4.09 -1.49 -17.08
C LEU A 133 3.82 0.03 -17.11
N VAL A 134 4.87 0.82 -17.25
CA VAL A 134 4.79 2.28 -17.44
C VAL A 134 5.17 2.59 -18.89
N PRO A 135 4.33 3.30 -19.65
CA PRO A 135 4.67 3.76 -21.00
C PRO A 135 5.89 4.68 -21.01
N THR A 136 6.58 4.77 -22.14
CA THR A 136 7.69 5.71 -22.33
C THR A 136 7.24 7.16 -22.47
N GLU A 137 5.96 7.36 -22.76
CA GLU A 137 5.31 8.65 -22.86
C GLU A 137 4.02 8.63 -22.04
N VAL A 138 3.81 9.65 -21.22
CA VAL A 138 2.60 9.82 -20.41
C VAL A 138 2.09 11.25 -20.52
N GLU A 139 0.76 11.37 -20.49
CA GLU A 139 0.04 12.64 -20.47
C GLU A 139 -0.23 13.06 -19.02
N SER A 140 -0.18 14.35 -18.74
CA SER A 140 -0.45 14.90 -17.41
C SER A 140 -1.87 14.59 -16.96
N ASN A 141 -2.02 14.26 -15.70
CA ASN A 141 -3.31 13.96 -15.06
C ASN A 141 -4.15 12.84 -15.70
N LYS A 142 -3.56 12.03 -16.56
CA LYS A 142 -4.18 10.85 -17.14
C LYS A 142 -3.92 9.61 -16.29
N ASP A 143 -4.98 8.85 -16.00
CA ASP A 143 -4.87 7.60 -15.27
C ASP A 143 -4.38 6.47 -16.19
N TYR A 144 -3.34 5.78 -15.75
CA TYR A 144 -2.81 4.56 -16.36
C TYR A 144 -3.03 3.40 -15.41
N THR A 145 -3.61 2.32 -15.89
CA THR A 145 -3.98 1.18 -15.05
C THR A 145 -3.49 -0.13 -15.63
N GLY A 146 -3.27 -1.11 -14.76
CA GLY A 146 -2.92 -2.46 -15.14
C GLY A 146 -3.07 -3.43 -13.98
N THR A 147 -2.69 -4.69 -14.20
CA THR A 147 -2.67 -5.72 -13.17
C THR A 147 -1.46 -6.61 -13.38
N VAL A 148 -0.74 -6.87 -12.31
CA VAL A 148 0.31 -7.91 -12.25
C VAL A 148 -0.19 -9.04 -11.39
N SER A 149 0.10 -10.30 -11.76
CA SER A 149 -0.34 -11.46 -11.01
C SER A 149 0.79 -12.45 -10.75
N PHE A 150 0.82 -13.03 -9.55
CA PHE A 150 1.82 -14.00 -9.12
C PHE A 150 1.14 -15.23 -8.51
N GLY A 151 1.59 -16.43 -8.91
CA GLY A 151 1.27 -17.66 -8.18
C GLY A 151 2.07 -17.70 -6.87
N ILE A 152 1.42 -17.75 -5.72
CA ILE A 152 2.10 -17.62 -4.42
C ILE A 152 3.01 -18.81 -4.15
N LYS A 153 2.53 -20.05 -4.34
CA LYS A 153 3.36 -21.24 -4.12
C LYS A 153 4.61 -21.27 -4.99
N THR A 154 4.54 -20.71 -6.19
CA THR A 154 5.66 -20.69 -7.15
C THR A 154 6.62 -19.54 -6.90
N ASN A 155 6.09 -18.32 -6.64
CA ASN A 155 6.91 -17.11 -6.62
C ASN A 155 7.21 -16.62 -5.19
N ALA A 156 6.44 -17.05 -4.19
CA ALA A 156 6.63 -16.67 -2.79
C ALA A 156 6.51 -17.89 -1.86
N PRO A 157 7.29 -18.99 -2.06
CA PRO A 157 7.12 -20.25 -1.34
C PRO A 157 7.39 -20.14 0.16
N TYR A 158 8.02 -19.06 0.62
CA TYR A 158 8.34 -18.82 2.03
C TYR A 158 7.26 -18.03 2.77
N VAL A 159 6.19 -17.61 2.12
CA VAL A 159 5.03 -17.00 2.79
C VAL A 159 4.36 -18.05 3.67
N SER A 160 4.26 -17.75 4.97
CA SER A 160 3.63 -18.63 5.95
C SER A 160 2.12 -18.43 6.01
N ASN A 161 1.68 -17.16 5.97
CA ASN A 161 0.28 -16.78 5.93
C ASN A 161 0.06 -15.57 5.02
N ILE A 162 -0.55 -15.80 3.87
CA ILE A 162 -0.79 -14.76 2.87
C ILE A 162 -1.64 -13.59 3.41
N TYR A 163 -2.53 -13.84 4.38
CA TYR A 163 -3.37 -12.80 4.97
C TYR A 163 -2.64 -11.90 5.97
N ASN A 164 -1.44 -12.29 6.38
CA ASN A 164 -0.53 -11.44 7.13
C ASN A 164 0.41 -10.65 6.20
N CYS A 165 0.23 -10.79 4.88
CA CYS A 165 1.10 -10.14 3.92
C CYS A 165 0.57 -8.78 3.49
N LYS A 166 1.55 -7.96 3.07
CA LYS A 166 1.36 -6.70 2.36
C LYS A 166 2.17 -6.76 1.07
N VAL A 167 1.72 -6.05 0.08
CA VAL A 167 2.48 -5.78 -1.15
C VAL A 167 2.96 -4.34 -1.10
N VAL A 168 4.23 -4.14 -1.31
CA VAL A 168 4.85 -2.83 -1.54
C VAL A 168 5.21 -2.76 -3.02
N CYS A 169 4.74 -1.74 -3.71
CA CYS A 169 5.11 -1.45 -5.09
C CYS A 169 5.94 -0.17 -5.15
N MET A 170 7.08 -0.22 -5.79
CA MET A 170 7.94 0.94 -6.04
C MET A 170 8.00 1.21 -7.54
N MET A 171 7.78 2.46 -7.93
CA MET A 171 8.12 2.97 -9.26
C MET A 171 9.57 3.45 -9.23
N ILE A 172 10.41 2.93 -10.11
CA ILE A 172 11.86 3.18 -10.10
C ILE A 172 12.29 3.70 -11.48
N ASP A 173 12.95 4.85 -11.52
CA ASP A 173 13.69 5.28 -12.70
C ASP A 173 14.90 4.37 -12.88
N ALA A 174 14.89 3.61 -13.93
CA ALA A 174 15.90 2.61 -14.14
C ALA A 174 17.23 3.14 -14.69
N ASN A 175 17.28 4.39 -15.10
CA ASN A 175 18.53 5.03 -15.50
C ASN A 175 19.33 5.46 -14.27
N THR A 176 18.63 5.91 -13.23
CA THR A 176 19.24 6.50 -12.03
C THR A 176 19.15 5.59 -10.81
N GLY A 177 18.17 4.68 -10.76
CA GLY A 177 17.81 3.89 -9.58
C GLY A 177 16.95 4.66 -8.57
N ARG A 178 16.58 5.91 -8.88
CA ARG A 178 15.73 6.74 -8.00
C ARG A 178 14.33 6.16 -7.89
N VAL A 179 13.80 6.11 -6.68
CA VAL A 179 12.39 5.77 -6.42
C VAL A 179 11.54 7.00 -6.69
N ILE A 180 10.61 6.88 -7.63
CA ILE A 180 9.67 7.95 -8.02
C ILE A 180 8.52 8.03 -7.02
N ASN A 181 7.91 6.90 -6.70
CA ASN A 181 6.87 6.79 -5.68
C ASN A 181 6.73 5.35 -5.20
N VAL A 182 6.09 5.19 -4.03
CA VAL A 182 5.85 3.90 -3.38
C VAL A 182 4.39 3.80 -2.95
N ALA A 183 3.77 2.66 -3.20
CA ALA A 183 2.44 2.34 -2.68
C ALA A 183 2.46 1.00 -1.94
N ARG A 184 1.58 0.85 -0.95
CA ARG A 184 1.45 -0.38 -0.16
C ARG A 184 -0.02 -0.78 -0.02
N ALA A 185 -0.31 -2.07 -0.17
CA ALA A 185 -1.63 -2.64 0.07
C ALA A 185 -1.53 -3.91 0.94
N LYS A 186 -2.49 -4.10 1.85
CA LYS A 186 -2.65 -5.35 2.57
C LYS A 186 -3.32 -6.38 1.65
N VAL A 187 -2.89 -7.64 1.75
CA VAL A 187 -3.54 -8.72 0.98
C VAL A 187 -4.92 -8.99 1.54
N SER A 188 -5.91 -9.04 0.64
CA SER A 188 -7.31 -9.37 0.93
C SER A 188 -7.80 -10.53 0.07
N ASP A 189 -8.89 -11.18 0.46
CA ASP A 189 -9.51 -12.23 -0.36
C ASP A 189 -10.16 -11.67 -1.64
N SER A 190 -10.18 -12.48 -2.69
CA SER A 190 -10.91 -12.17 -3.94
C SER A 190 -12.43 -12.02 -3.74
N THR A 191 -12.97 -12.53 -2.64
CA THR A 191 -14.38 -12.40 -2.27
C THR A 191 -14.69 -11.17 -1.42
N GLY A 192 -13.65 -10.48 -0.91
CA GLY A 192 -13.74 -9.25 -0.14
C GLY A 192 -13.28 -8.06 -0.99
N ILE A 193 -14.20 -7.30 -1.58
CA ILE A 193 -13.89 -5.93 -1.97
C ILE A 193 -13.83 -5.13 -0.66
N GLU A 194 -12.69 -5.13 0.02
CA GLU A 194 -12.37 -4.04 0.91
C GLU A 194 -12.19 -2.82 0.00
N GLY A 195 -12.92 -1.75 0.31
CA GLY A 195 -12.94 -0.57 -0.53
C GLY A 195 -11.53 -0.09 -0.82
N VAL A 196 -11.25 0.23 -2.06
CA VAL A 196 -10.09 1.01 -2.44
C VAL A 196 -10.17 2.28 -1.59
N GLU A 197 -9.33 2.40 -0.57
CA GLU A 197 -9.04 3.68 0.02
C GLU A 197 -8.25 4.45 -1.03
N GLY A 198 -8.99 5.07 -1.93
CA GLY A 198 -8.45 6.08 -2.82
C GLY A 198 -7.91 7.19 -1.95
N GLY A 199 -6.65 7.53 -2.15
CA GLY A 199 -5.93 8.53 -1.40
C GLY A 199 -6.73 9.82 -1.25
N ASN A 200 -6.56 10.41 -0.09
CA ASN A 200 -7.09 11.72 0.33
C ASN A 200 -8.57 11.97 0.04
N GLY A 201 -9.37 11.33 0.84
CA GLY A 201 -10.60 11.86 1.34
C GLY A 201 -11.65 12.21 0.35
N SER A 202 -12.62 11.39 0.24
CA SER A 202 -13.88 12.03 -0.02
C SER A 202 -15.04 11.31 0.64
N ALA A 203 -14.99 10.02 0.88
CA ALA A 203 -16.12 9.43 1.58
C ALA A 203 -15.75 8.16 2.34
N SER A 204 -16.28 8.01 3.54
CA SER A 204 -16.38 6.73 4.23
C SER A 204 -17.78 6.14 4.05
N ILE A 205 -17.85 4.81 3.89
CA ILE A 205 -19.11 4.09 3.72
C ILE A 205 -19.13 2.96 4.75
N SER A 206 -20.17 2.89 5.55
CA SER A 206 -20.41 1.78 6.50
C SER A 206 -21.87 1.33 6.45
N VAL A 207 -22.18 0.20 7.07
CA VAL A 207 -23.55 -0.32 7.17
C VAL A 207 -23.91 -0.46 8.64
N ASP A 208 -25.08 0.06 9.00
CA ASP A 208 -25.69 -0.12 10.30
C ASP A 208 -27.10 -0.72 10.12
N GLY A 209 -27.19 -2.01 10.32
CA GLY A 209 -28.44 -2.78 10.08
C GLY A 209 -28.91 -2.68 8.64
N ALA A 210 -30.09 -2.07 8.43
CA ALA A 210 -30.71 -1.84 7.13
C ALA A 210 -30.42 -0.44 6.56
N ALA A 211 -29.42 0.27 7.12
CA ALA A 211 -29.06 1.60 6.68
C ALA A 211 -27.59 1.64 6.21
N ILE A 212 -27.32 2.47 5.20
CA ILE A 212 -25.97 2.77 4.71
C ILE A 212 -25.59 4.15 5.24
N VAL A 213 -24.51 4.21 6.01
CA VAL A 213 -23.95 5.46 6.52
C VAL A 213 -22.83 5.90 5.60
N VAL A 214 -22.97 7.11 5.05
CA VAL A 214 -21.97 7.74 4.18
C VAL A 214 -21.49 9.01 4.84
N THR A 215 -20.17 9.21 4.90
CA THR A 215 -19.58 10.49 5.30
C THR A 215 -18.72 10.99 4.15
N ALA A 216 -18.99 12.18 3.66
CA ALA A 216 -18.27 12.81 2.56
C ALA A 216 -17.73 14.20 2.97
N ASN A 217 -16.61 14.60 2.39
CA ASN A 217 -16.05 15.94 2.55
C ASN A 217 -16.72 16.90 1.54
N GLY A 218 -17.88 17.47 1.94
CA GLY A 218 -18.68 18.35 1.10
C GLY A 218 -19.81 17.64 0.37
N GLU A 219 -20.33 18.27 -0.69
CA GLU A 219 -21.46 17.75 -1.46
C GLU A 219 -21.00 16.57 -2.32
N ALA A 220 -21.70 15.44 -2.23
CA ALA A 220 -21.42 14.22 -2.97
C ALA A 220 -22.71 13.51 -3.40
N SER A 221 -22.73 13.00 -4.63
CA SER A 221 -23.77 12.10 -5.12
C SER A 221 -23.52 10.69 -4.61
N VAL A 222 -24.57 10.06 -4.06
CA VAL A 222 -24.55 8.70 -3.56
C VAL A 222 -25.54 7.85 -4.32
N LYS A 223 -25.03 6.77 -4.93
CA LYS A 223 -25.84 5.78 -5.62
C LYS A 223 -25.65 4.41 -5.00
N VAL A 224 -26.76 3.77 -4.61
CA VAL A 224 -26.79 2.42 -4.05
C VAL A 224 -27.45 1.48 -5.07
N ILE A 225 -26.76 0.41 -5.44
CA ILE A 225 -27.18 -0.52 -6.47
C ILE A 225 -27.19 -1.93 -5.88
N ALA A 226 -28.29 -2.65 -5.98
CA ALA A 226 -28.38 -4.05 -5.58
C ALA A 226 -27.58 -4.97 -6.52
N ALA A 227 -27.30 -6.19 -6.09
CA ALA A 227 -26.57 -7.17 -6.89
C ALA A 227 -27.25 -7.55 -8.22
N ASP A 228 -28.58 -7.35 -8.31
CA ASP A 228 -29.38 -7.54 -9.52
C ASP A 228 -29.42 -6.33 -10.46
N GLY A 229 -28.66 -5.27 -10.12
CA GLY A 229 -28.56 -4.04 -10.92
C GLY A 229 -29.62 -2.98 -10.62
N ARG A 230 -30.60 -3.25 -9.73
CA ARG A 230 -31.60 -2.23 -9.35
C ARG A 230 -30.95 -1.13 -8.50
N THR A 231 -31.32 0.11 -8.81
CA THR A 231 -30.96 1.25 -7.95
C THR A 231 -31.85 1.24 -6.70
N LEU A 232 -31.25 1.13 -5.53
CA LEU A 232 -31.91 1.16 -4.23
C LEU A 232 -32.03 2.56 -3.66
N ALA A 233 -31.05 3.41 -3.92
CA ALA A 233 -31.04 4.82 -3.59
C ALA A 233 -30.18 5.59 -4.59
N ASP A 234 -30.60 6.84 -4.88
CA ASP A 234 -29.84 7.81 -5.67
C ASP A 234 -30.12 9.19 -5.03
N THR A 235 -29.13 9.74 -4.37
CA THR A 235 -29.30 10.94 -3.55
C THR A 235 -28.01 11.75 -3.47
N THR A 236 -28.13 13.01 -3.08
CA THR A 236 -26.99 13.89 -2.78
C THR A 236 -26.88 14.08 -1.28
N VAL A 237 -25.67 14.02 -0.76
CA VAL A 237 -25.37 14.22 0.67
C VAL A 237 -24.33 15.33 0.82
N ASN A 238 -24.39 16.03 1.94
CA ASN A 238 -23.37 17.01 2.32
C ASN A 238 -22.91 16.70 3.75
N GLY A 239 -21.66 16.26 3.88
CA GLY A 239 -21.16 15.76 5.15
C GLY A 239 -21.60 14.31 5.41
N SER A 240 -22.14 14.01 6.59
CA SER A 240 -22.58 12.68 6.99
C SER A 240 -24.07 12.48 6.78
N ALA A 241 -24.46 11.36 6.19
CA ALA A 241 -25.86 10.98 5.98
C ALA A 241 -26.10 9.49 6.23
N VAL A 242 -27.31 9.18 6.71
CA VAL A 242 -27.81 7.81 6.87
C VAL A 242 -28.86 7.56 5.77
N ILE A 243 -28.61 6.58 4.94
CA ILE A 243 -29.48 6.23 3.79
C ILE A 243 -30.18 4.90 4.12
N PRO A 244 -31.46 4.93 4.50
CA PRO A 244 -32.21 3.70 4.74
C PRO A 244 -32.47 2.97 3.41
N VAL A 245 -32.26 1.65 3.40
CA VAL A 245 -32.53 0.81 2.22
C VAL A 245 -33.39 -0.40 2.63
N SER A 246 -34.56 -0.52 1.99
CA SER A 246 -35.45 -1.68 2.17
C SER A 246 -34.96 -2.86 1.34
N TYR A 247 -33.75 -3.32 1.64
CA TYR A 247 -33.08 -4.41 0.90
C TYR A 247 -32.24 -5.26 1.86
N LYS A 248 -32.21 -6.57 1.65
CA LYS A 248 -31.30 -7.49 2.32
C LYS A 248 -30.43 -8.19 1.29
N GLY A 249 -29.14 -8.15 1.49
CA GLY A 249 -28.19 -8.77 0.57
C GLY A 249 -27.03 -7.86 0.19
N VAL A 250 -26.37 -8.20 -0.90
CA VAL A 250 -25.20 -7.47 -1.38
C VAL A 250 -25.63 -6.25 -2.19
N ALA A 251 -25.09 -5.09 -1.84
CA ALA A 251 -25.26 -3.86 -2.61
C ALA A 251 -23.90 -3.20 -2.91
N VAL A 252 -23.85 -2.42 -3.97
CA VAL A 252 -22.70 -1.57 -4.32
C VAL A 252 -23.08 -0.13 -4.06
N VAL A 253 -22.30 0.56 -3.28
CA VAL A 253 -22.46 1.99 -2.97
C VAL A 253 -21.40 2.77 -3.73
N LYS A 254 -21.82 3.72 -4.54
CA LYS A 254 -20.92 4.67 -5.23
C LYS A 254 -21.17 6.05 -4.65
N VAL A 255 -20.10 6.69 -4.21
CA VAL A 255 -20.11 8.09 -3.75
C VAL A 255 -19.20 8.88 -4.67
N SER A 256 -19.70 9.97 -5.25
CA SER A 256 -18.97 10.82 -6.19
C SER A 256 -19.11 12.28 -5.81
N GLY A 257 -17.99 12.98 -5.64
CA GLY A 257 -17.97 14.41 -5.29
C GLY A 257 -16.55 14.98 -5.44
N ASN A 258 -16.44 16.28 -5.72
CA ASN A 258 -15.17 17.01 -5.84
C ASN A 258 -14.14 16.36 -6.79
N GLY A 259 -14.62 15.80 -7.92
CA GLY A 259 -13.74 15.12 -8.89
C GLY A 259 -13.29 13.71 -8.48
N HIS A 260 -13.71 13.20 -7.33
CA HIS A 260 -13.37 11.87 -6.83
C HIS A 260 -14.60 10.95 -6.76
N SER A 261 -14.37 9.65 -6.83
CA SER A 261 -15.41 8.64 -6.67
C SER A 261 -14.93 7.49 -5.82
N THR A 262 -15.72 7.15 -4.79
CA THR A 262 -15.51 5.99 -3.93
C THR A 262 -16.59 4.96 -4.23
N VAL A 263 -16.21 3.71 -4.44
CA VAL A 263 -17.14 2.60 -4.65
C VAL A 263 -16.89 1.52 -3.61
N ARG A 264 -17.94 1.09 -2.91
CA ARG A 264 -17.84 0.04 -1.90
C ARG A 264 -18.97 -0.98 -2.05
N LYS A 265 -18.62 -2.26 -1.99
CA LYS A 265 -19.56 -3.36 -1.82
C LYS A 265 -19.91 -3.49 -0.34
N VAL A 266 -21.17 -3.58 -0.02
CA VAL A 266 -21.70 -3.71 1.34
C VAL A 266 -22.68 -4.86 1.44
N VAL A 267 -22.86 -5.41 2.63
CA VAL A 267 -23.90 -6.39 2.93
C VAL A 267 -24.89 -5.74 3.87
N VAL A 268 -26.11 -5.52 3.38
CA VAL A 268 -27.24 -5.00 4.15
C VAL A 268 -27.97 -6.20 4.79
N ARG A 269 -28.23 -6.13 6.09
CA ARG A 269 -28.79 -7.24 6.89
C ARG A 269 -30.22 -6.99 7.35
#